data_839f1ab0ec2faa9d4b00d867932e6003
#
_entry.id   839f1ab0ec2faa9d4b00d867932e6003
#
_cell.length_a   1.000
_cell.length_b   1.000
_cell.length_c   1.000
_cell.angle_alpha   90.00
_cell.angle_beta   90.00
_cell.angle_gamma   90.00
#
_symmetry.space_group_name_H-M   'P 1'
#
loop_
_entity.id
_entity.type
_entity.pdbx_description
1 polymer ?
#
loop_
_entity_poly.entity_id
_entity_poly.type
_entity_poly.pdbx_seq_one_letter_code
_entity_poly.pdbx_strand_id
1 'polypeptide(L)' 'MTITGIAAIGAGLAAIGAGLGIGRIGGSAMDAMARQPEIQGKIQTSALILAAFVEAVALFGVVAALIV' A
#
# COMPACT_ATOMS: atom_id res chain seq x y z
N MET A 1 -11.04 26.78 0.45
CA MET A 1 -9.98 25.80 0.14
C MET A 1 -9.77 25.77 -1.36
N THR A 2 -8.54 25.76 -1.80
CA THR A 2 -8.23 25.76 -3.23
C THR A 2 -8.32 24.35 -3.79
N ILE A 3 -8.42 24.23 -5.12
CA ILE A 3 -8.36 22.94 -5.81
C ILE A 3 -7.02 22.26 -5.49
N THR A 4 -5.92 23.01 -5.46
CA THR A 4 -4.61 22.48 -5.10
C THR A 4 -4.59 21.94 -3.67
N GLY A 5 -5.25 22.63 -2.73
CA GLY A 5 -5.35 22.17 -1.35
C GLY A 5 -6.17 20.89 -1.23
N ILE A 6 -7.27 20.80 -1.98
CA ILE A 6 -8.10 19.59 -2.02
C ILE A 6 -7.32 18.43 -2.63
N ALA A 7 -6.56 18.69 -3.69
CA ALA A 7 -5.71 17.67 -4.32
C ALA A 7 -4.66 17.13 -3.35
N ALA A 8 -4.05 18.01 -2.54
CA ALA A 8 -3.08 17.60 -1.54
C ALA A 8 -3.70 16.69 -0.49
N ILE A 9 -4.94 16.95 -0.08
CA ILE A 9 -5.68 16.09 0.83
C ILE A 9 -5.92 14.71 0.18
N GLY A 10 -6.29 14.69 -1.10
CA GLY A 10 -6.48 13.45 -1.84
C GLY A 10 -5.20 12.62 -1.91
N ALA A 11 -4.07 13.26 -2.17
CA ALA A 11 -2.78 12.58 -2.17
C ALA A 11 -2.45 12.00 -0.79
N GLY A 12 -2.73 12.75 0.27
CA GLY A 12 -2.53 12.28 1.64
C GLY A 12 -3.42 11.09 1.99
N LEU A 13 -4.66 11.10 1.55
CA LEU A 13 -5.58 9.98 1.75
C LEU A 13 -5.12 8.73 0.99
N ALA A 14 -4.61 8.91 -0.22
CA ALA A 14 -4.03 7.80 -0.98
C ALA A 14 -2.85 7.18 -0.24
N ALA A 15 -1.98 8.01 0.33
CA ALA A 15 -0.82 7.55 1.09
C ALA A 15 -1.24 6.82 2.37
N ILE A 16 -2.24 7.33 3.08
CA ILE A 16 -2.77 6.67 4.29
C ILE A 16 -3.38 5.32 3.92
N GLY A 17 -4.19 5.28 2.86
CA GLY A 17 -4.81 4.03 2.42
C GLY A 17 -3.79 3.00 2.03
N ALA A 18 -2.76 3.39 1.29
CA ALA A 18 -1.67 2.50 0.90
C ALA A 18 -0.91 1.99 2.13
N GLY A 19 -0.60 2.89 3.07
CA GLY A 19 0.09 2.53 4.30
C GLY A 19 -0.69 1.51 5.13
N LEU A 20 -2.00 1.72 5.27
CA LEU A 20 -2.86 0.78 5.98
C LEU A 20 -2.92 -0.57 5.26
N GLY A 21 -3.06 -0.56 3.93
CA GLY A 21 -3.12 -1.78 3.14
C GLY A 21 -1.84 -2.59 3.23
N ILE A 22 -0.70 -1.94 3.06
CA ILE A 22 0.62 -2.59 3.14
C ILE A 22 0.88 -3.05 4.57
N GLY A 23 0.49 -2.26 5.57
CA GLY A 23 0.61 -2.63 6.96
C GLY A 23 -0.15 -3.93 7.29
N ARG A 24 -1.36 -4.08 6.76
CA ARG A 24 -2.14 -5.30 6.94
C ARG A 24 -1.52 -6.50 6.23
N ILE A 25 -1.04 -6.30 5.01
CA ILE A 25 -0.34 -7.34 4.26
C ILE A 25 0.89 -7.78 5.03
N GLY A 26 1.70 -6.82 5.50
CA GLY A 26 2.93 -7.10 6.24
C GLY A 26 2.66 -7.82 7.54
N GLY A 27 1.68 -7.38 8.32
CA GLY A 27 1.31 -8.01 9.57
C GLY A 27 0.83 -9.44 9.36
N SER A 28 -0.06 -9.66 8.38
CA SER A 28 -0.55 -10.99 8.05
C SER A 28 0.57 -11.91 7.55
N ALA A 29 1.47 -11.38 6.72
CA ALA A 29 2.60 -12.15 6.20
C ALA A 29 3.56 -12.57 7.31
N MET A 30 3.88 -11.67 8.24
CA MET A 30 4.73 -11.97 9.38
C MET A 30 4.14 -13.05 10.26
N ASP A 31 2.84 -12.96 10.52
CA ASP A 31 2.13 -13.93 11.32
C ASP A 31 2.11 -15.30 10.65
N ALA A 32 1.85 -15.35 9.34
CA ALA A 32 1.86 -16.59 8.58
C ALA A 32 3.26 -17.21 8.52
N MET A 33 4.31 -16.42 8.34
CA MET A 33 5.68 -16.90 8.32
C MET A 33 6.11 -17.47 9.67
N ALA A 34 5.62 -16.89 10.76
CA ALA A 34 5.86 -17.41 12.10
C ALA A 34 5.21 -18.78 12.31
N ARG A 35 4.03 -19.01 11.72
CA ARG A 35 3.31 -20.28 11.84
C ARG A 35 3.83 -21.35 10.89
N GLN A 36 4.28 -20.94 9.71
CA GLN A 36 4.72 -21.85 8.66
C GLN A 36 6.06 -21.42 8.09
N PRO A 37 7.14 -21.52 8.89
CA PRO A 37 8.46 -21.07 8.45
C PRO A 37 9.01 -21.84 7.25
N GLU A 38 8.50 -23.04 6.98
CA GLU A 38 8.92 -23.87 5.85
C GLU A 38 8.51 -23.29 4.50
N ILE A 39 7.50 -22.40 4.46
CA ILE A 39 7.06 -21.75 3.22
C ILE A 39 7.27 -20.24 3.28
N GLN A 40 8.18 -19.79 4.12
CA GLN A 40 8.45 -18.39 4.36
C GLN A 40 8.73 -17.62 3.06
N GLY A 41 9.49 -18.20 2.15
CA GLY A 41 9.81 -17.58 0.87
C GLY A 41 8.60 -17.35 0.00
N LYS A 42 7.65 -18.28 -0.03
CA LYS A 42 6.40 -18.15 -0.79
C LYS A 42 5.51 -17.06 -0.22
N ILE A 43 5.41 -16.99 1.10
CA ILE A 43 4.61 -15.97 1.79
C ILE A 43 5.19 -14.59 1.51
N GLN A 44 6.51 -14.46 1.63
CA GLN A 44 7.19 -13.19 1.39
C GLN A 44 7.00 -12.72 -0.05
N THR A 45 7.11 -13.61 -1.02
CA THR A 45 6.91 -13.28 -2.42
C THR A 45 5.48 -12.82 -2.69
N SER A 46 4.49 -13.53 -2.16
CA SER A 46 3.09 -13.15 -2.31
C SER A 46 2.80 -11.79 -1.68
N ALA A 47 3.31 -11.54 -0.48
CA ALA A 47 3.13 -10.28 0.21
C ALA A 47 3.78 -9.13 -0.57
N LEU A 48 4.95 -9.35 -1.14
CA LEU A 48 5.67 -8.35 -1.92
C LEU A 48 4.88 -7.98 -3.18
N ILE A 49 4.31 -8.97 -3.87
CA ILE A 49 3.48 -8.74 -5.06
C ILE A 49 2.23 -7.92 -4.71
N LEU A 50 1.55 -8.27 -3.63
CA LEU A 50 0.36 -7.54 -3.19
C LEU A 50 0.71 -6.12 -2.77
N ALA A 51 1.83 -5.95 -2.05
CA ALA A 51 2.29 -4.62 -1.65
C ALA A 51 2.62 -3.77 -2.88
N ALA A 52 3.22 -4.36 -3.91
CA ALA A 52 3.52 -3.65 -5.16
C ALA A 52 2.24 -3.19 -5.85
N PHE A 53 1.17 -3.98 -5.86
CA PHE A 53 -0.12 -3.57 -6.41
C PHE A 53 -0.72 -2.39 -5.63
N VAL A 54 -0.66 -2.43 -4.31
CA VAL A 54 -1.14 -1.32 -3.46
C VAL A 54 -0.35 -0.04 -3.75
N GLU A 55 0.97 -0.15 -3.85
CA GLU A 55 1.83 0.99 -4.17
C GLU A 55 1.52 1.57 -5.54
N ALA A 56 1.29 0.72 -6.55
CA ALA A 56 0.95 1.17 -7.89
C ALA A 56 -0.36 1.97 -7.90
N VAL A 57 -1.40 1.46 -7.24
CA VAL A 57 -2.69 2.15 -7.13
C VAL A 57 -2.52 3.48 -6.41
N ALA A 58 -1.76 3.51 -5.32
CA ALA A 58 -1.52 4.71 -4.55
C ALA A 58 -0.74 5.75 -5.37
N LEU A 59 0.24 5.32 -6.14
CA LEU A 59 1.02 6.20 -7.00
C LEU A 59 0.12 6.86 -8.04
N PHE A 60 -0.76 6.11 -8.70
CA PHE A 60 -1.73 6.68 -9.62
C PHE A 60 -2.66 7.66 -8.92
N GLY A 61 -3.08 7.38 -7.70
CA GLY A 61 -3.90 8.28 -6.91
C GLY A 61 -3.19 9.61 -6.62
N VAL A 62 -1.93 9.55 -6.25
CA VAL A 62 -1.11 10.74 -5.97
C VAL A 62 -0.88 11.52 -7.27
N VAL A 63 -0.52 10.85 -8.36
CA VAL A 63 -0.31 11.51 -9.65
C VAL A 63 -1.58 12.17 -10.14
N ALA A 64 -2.72 11.49 -10.05
CA ALA A 64 -4.00 12.08 -10.44
C ALA A 64 -4.30 13.34 -9.63
N ALA A 65 -3.99 13.36 -8.34
CA ALA A 65 -4.16 14.54 -7.50
C ALA A 65 -3.26 15.70 -7.95
N LEU A 66 -2.05 15.40 -8.42
CA LEU A 66 -1.09 16.42 -8.81
C LEU A 66 -1.42 17.10 -10.15
N ILE A 67 -2.16 16.43 -11.01
CA ILE A 67 -2.45 16.96 -12.37
C ILE A 67 -3.79 17.68 -12.50
N VAL A 68 -4.53 17.85 -11.42
CA VAL A 68 -5.81 18.61 -11.43
C VAL A 68 -5.64 20.10 -11.17
#